data_1860c15328dbbcbc0bc849ec27761772
#
_entry.id   1860c15328dbbcbc0bc849ec27761772
#
_cell.length_a   1.000
_cell.length_b   1.000
_cell.length_c   1.000
_cell.angle_alpha   90.00
_cell.angle_beta   90.00
_cell.angle_gamma   90.00
#
_symmetry.space_group_name_H-M   'P 1'
#
loop_
_entity.id
_entity.type
_entity.pdbx_description
1 polymer ?
#
loop_
_entity_poly.entity_id
_entity_poly.type
_entity_poly.pdbx_seq_one_letter_code
_entity_poly.pdbx_strand_id
1 'polypeptide(L)'
;MKRLFSIIAAIIMVAGFAVAKDKEAVKCTLTLLDGKTISGYMVDYKTKTNSYGADKIITINTVYIANNPGEAGTEYSANDAKKIVFNTGSEDIECLSMYILRNNSRPLNLKHGNEKGFMNVVYKKDGIIGLASNAKEVFFSTTPPVMKIPTYVVSYCVEGDEVAVPYWIPSDANSIGAKTGLRYCFERFPKVAEYIKGKDFKIKDLKDDPLSILNKVVELK
;
A
#
# COMPACT_ATOMS: atom_id res chain seq x y z
N MET A 1 -4.62 -19.61 0.70
CA MET A 1 -5.08 -19.37 -0.67
C MET A 1 -6.24 -18.36 -0.77
N LYS A 2 -7.39 -18.55 -0.07
CA LYS A 2 -8.54 -17.62 -0.18
C LYS A 2 -8.23 -16.14 0.14
N ARG A 3 -7.36 -15.84 1.13
CA ARG A 3 -7.01 -14.45 1.51
C ARG A 3 -6.12 -13.74 0.48
N LEU A 4 -5.24 -14.46 -0.20
CA LEU A 4 -4.40 -13.90 -1.26
C LEU A 4 -5.24 -13.46 -2.46
N PHE A 5 -6.28 -14.24 -2.82
CA PHE A 5 -7.25 -13.87 -3.86
C PHE A 5 -8.02 -12.59 -3.51
N SER A 6 -8.40 -12.39 -2.23
CA SER A 6 -9.06 -11.15 -1.79
C SER A 6 -8.12 -9.94 -1.89
N ILE A 7 -6.83 -10.09 -1.55
CA ILE A 7 -5.83 -9.03 -1.70
C ILE A 7 -5.65 -8.67 -3.19
N ILE A 8 -5.53 -9.68 -4.04
CA ILE A 8 -5.39 -9.47 -5.50
C ILE A 8 -6.64 -8.84 -6.07
N ALA A 9 -7.84 -9.25 -5.66
CA ALA A 9 -9.10 -8.66 -6.11
C ALA A 9 -9.24 -7.19 -5.67
N ALA A 10 -8.89 -6.87 -4.43
CA ALA A 10 -8.94 -5.49 -3.92
C ALA A 10 -7.91 -4.58 -4.64
N ILE A 11 -6.71 -5.09 -4.91
CA ILE A 11 -5.67 -4.37 -5.66
C ILE A 11 -6.08 -4.20 -7.14
N ILE A 12 -6.70 -5.23 -7.73
CA ILE A 12 -7.20 -5.17 -9.11
C ILE A 12 -8.33 -4.13 -9.24
N MET A 13 -9.20 -3.98 -8.23
CA MET A 13 -10.23 -2.93 -8.26
C MET A 13 -9.60 -1.53 -8.27
N VAL A 14 -8.62 -1.26 -7.42
CA VAL A 14 -7.91 0.03 -7.44
C VAL A 14 -7.09 0.20 -8.73
N ALA A 15 -6.53 -0.88 -9.29
CA ALA A 15 -5.82 -0.85 -10.58
C ALA A 15 -6.77 -0.85 -11.79
N GLY A 16 -7.92 -1.53 -11.69
CA GLY A 16 -8.95 -1.56 -12.73
C GLY A 16 -9.51 -0.17 -13.05
N PHE A 17 -9.61 0.70 -12.06
CA PHE A 17 -9.98 2.10 -12.27
C PHE A 17 -8.96 2.87 -13.13
N ALA A 18 -7.72 2.40 -13.21
CA ALA A 18 -6.67 3.08 -13.99
C ALA A 18 -6.69 2.76 -15.49
N VAL A 19 -7.44 1.75 -15.94
CA VAL A 19 -7.40 1.23 -17.32
C VAL A 19 -8.71 1.48 -18.07
N ALA A 20 -9.83 1.69 -17.36
CA ALA A 20 -11.12 1.93 -17.99
C ALA A 20 -11.25 3.39 -18.46
N LYS A 21 -11.61 3.59 -19.71
CA LYS A 21 -11.86 4.90 -20.33
C LYS A 21 -13.12 5.57 -19.76
N ASP A 22 -14.00 4.80 -19.12
CA ASP A 22 -15.16 5.22 -18.34
C ASP A 22 -14.97 4.73 -16.91
N LYS A 23 -14.46 5.62 -16.05
CA LYS A 23 -14.32 5.35 -14.61
C LYS A 23 -15.70 5.24 -14.00
N GLU A 24 -16.10 4.04 -13.57
CA GLU A 24 -17.34 3.87 -12.81
C GLU A 24 -17.23 4.62 -11.48
N ALA A 25 -18.27 5.38 -11.15
CA ALA A 25 -18.37 6.10 -9.89
C ALA A 25 -18.55 5.11 -8.75
N VAL A 26 -17.68 5.15 -7.75
CA VAL A 26 -17.69 4.22 -6.61
C VAL A 26 -18.15 4.93 -5.35
N LYS A 27 -19.18 4.41 -4.70
CA LYS A 27 -19.65 4.93 -3.42
C LYS A 27 -18.53 4.89 -2.38
N CYS A 28 -18.33 6.00 -1.66
CA CYS A 28 -17.25 6.08 -0.68
C CYS A 28 -17.61 6.99 0.49
N THR A 29 -16.84 6.84 1.58
CA THR A 29 -16.84 7.73 2.74
C THR A 29 -15.41 8.13 3.06
N LEU A 30 -15.09 9.41 2.93
CA LEU A 30 -13.82 10.01 3.27
C LEU A 30 -13.88 10.57 4.69
N THR A 31 -12.87 10.29 5.51
CA THR A 31 -12.70 10.88 6.85
C THR A 31 -11.52 11.85 6.80
N LEU A 32 -11.78 13.11 7.08
CA LEU A 32 -10.76 14.18 7.12
C LEU A 32 -9.95 14.14 8.43
N LEU A 33 -8.86 14.91 8.48
CA LEU A 33 -8.00 15.00 9.67
C LEU A 33 -8.73 15.56 10.89
N ASP A 34 -9.69 16.48 10.71
CA ASP A 34 -10.53 17.02 11.76
C ASP A 34 -11.64 16.08 12.25
N GLY A 35 -11.77 14.91 11.63
CA GLY A 35 -12.78 13.90 11.93
C GLY A 35 -14.09 14.04 11.15
N LYS A 36 -14.26 15.12 10.35
CA LYS A 36 -15.43 15.28 9.47
C LYS A 36 -15.47 14.16 8.43
N THR A 37 -16.66 13.65 8.15
CA THR A 37 -16.90 12.65 7.11
C THR A 37 -17.59 13.27 5.89
N ILE A 38 -17.17 12.86 4.71
CA ILE A 38 -17.74 13.21 3.42
C ILE A 38 -18.18 11.90 2.76
N SER A 39 -19.47 11.74 2.53
CA SER A 39 -20.02 10.57 1.83
C SER A 39 -20.50 10.98 0.44
N GLY A 40 -20.28 10.11 -0.54
CA GLY A 40 -20.67 10.37 -1.92
C GLY A 40 -20.13 9.30 -2.86
N TYR A 41 -19.82 9.72 -4.08
CA TYR A 41 -19.26 8.85 -5.11
C TYR A 41 -17.91 9.40 -5.55
N MET A 42 -16.85 8.58 -5.47
CA MET A 42 -15.59 8.91 -6.12
C MET A 42 -15.80 8.82 -7.64
N VAL A 43 -15.74 9.96 -8.30
CA VAL A 43 -15.98 10.10 -9.75
C VAL A 43 -14.68 10.24 -10.53
N ASP A 44 -13.60 10.65 -9.88
CA ASP A 44 -12.26 10.72 -10.46
C ASP A 44 -11.17 10.66 -9.36
N TYR A 45 -9.93 10.46 -9.77
CA TYR A 45 -8.77 10.45 -8.88
C TYR A 45 -7.48 10.81 -9.62
N LYS A 46 -6.48 11.30 -8.86
CA LYS A 46 -5.09 11.45 -9.32
C LYS A 46 -4.19 10.48 -8.59
N THR A 47 -3.18 9.98 -9.28
CA THR A 47 -2.17 9.10 -8.69
C THR A 47 -0.82 9.81 -8.61
N LYS A 48 -0.05 9.46 -7.61
CA LYS A 48 1.35 9.83 -7.48
C LYS A 48 2.24 8.59 -7.55
N THR A 49 3.37 8.77 -8.19
CA THR A 49 4.42 7.76 -8.26
C THR A 49 5.57 8.16 -7.34
N ASN A 50 5.88 7.30 -6.38
CA ASN A 50 7.01 7.45 -5.48
C ASN A 50 8.12 6.50 -5.91
N SER A 51 9.35 7.00 -6.04
CA SER A 51 10.50 6.14 -6.33
C SER A 51 10.95 5.41 -5.06
N TYR A 52 11.11 4.09 -5.15
CA TYR A 52 11.61 3.26 -4.07
C TYR A 52 12.65 2.27 -4.62
N GLY A 53 13.90 2.67 -4.61
CA GLY A 53 14.96 1.95 -5.33
C GLY A 53 14.72 1.98 -6.83
N ALA A 54 14.77 0.81 -7.46
CA ALA A 54 14.42 0.62 -8.88
C ALA A 54 12.92 0.61 -9.12
N ASP A 55 12.12 0.45 -8.07
CA ASP A 55 10.67 0.30 -8.16
C ASP A 55 9.94 1.64 -8.09
N LYS A 56 8.69 1.61 -8.51
CA LYS A 56 7.78 2.74 -8.49
C LYS A 56 6.52 2.35 -7.71
N ILE A 57 6.34 2.95 -6.53
CA ILE A 57 5.12 2.77 -5.73
C ILE A 57 4.10 3.81 -6.17
N ILE A 58 2.91 3.36 -6.56
CA ILE A 58 1.83 4.21 -7.06
C ILE A 58 0.72 4.24 -6.04
N THR A 59 0.36 5.43 -5.58
CA THR A 59 -0.76 5.65 -4.66
C THR A 59 -1.76 6.65 -5.26
N ILE A 60 -3.01 6.56 -4.85
CA ILE A 60 -3.99 7.62 -5.10
C ILE A 60 -3.70 8.72 -4.08
N ASN A 61 -3.37 9.92 -4.55
CA ASN A 61 -3.08 11.06 -3.68
C ASN A 61 -4.19 12.11 -3.65
N THR A 62 -5.12 12.06 -4.60
CA THR A 62 -6.26 12.95 -4.69
C THR A 62 -7.48 12.18 -5.17
N VAL A 63 -8.62 12.44 -4.57
CA VAL A 63 -9.92 11.90 -4.98
C VAL A 63 -10.90 13.03 -5.25
N TYR A 64 -11.81 12.82 -6.20
CA TYR A 64 -12.91 13.73 -6.50
C TYR A 64 -14.21 13.05 -6.10
N ILE A 65 -14.92 13.65 -5.14
CA ILE A 65 -16.16 13.09 -4.58
C ILE A 65 -17.35 13.99 -4.95
N ALA A 66 -18.36 13.39 -5.58
CA ALA A 66 -19.63 14.03 -5.95
C ALA A 66 -20.78 13.43 -5.13
N ASN A 67 -21.91 14.15 -5.07
CA ASN A 67 -23.13 13.63 -4.43
C ASN A 67 -23.77 12.52 -5.27
N ASN A 68 -23.73 12.65 -6.61
CA ASN A 68 -24.28 11.67 -7.54
C ASN A 68 -23.25 11.27 -8.60
N PRO A 69 -23.34 10.03 -9.15
CA PRO A 69 -22.57 9.65 -10.33
C PRO A 69 -22.82 10.59 -11.50
N GLY A 70 -21.77 10.97 -12.23
CA GLY A 70 -21.87 11.86 -13.39
C GLY A 70 -21.79 13.36 -13.07
N GLU A 71 -21.83 13.76 -11.80
CA GLU A 71 -21.56 15.14 -11.39
C GLU A 71 -20.05 15.40 -11.27
N ALA A 72 -19.67 16.67 -11.37
CA ALA A 72 -18.30 17.09 -11.05
C ALA A 72 -18.03 16.92 -9.54
N GLY A 73 -16.95 16.22 -9.20
CA GLY A 73 -16.57 15.99 -7.81
C GLY A 73 -15.81 17.16 -7.19
N THR A 74 -15.96 17.33 -5.89
CA THR A 74 -15.07 18.19 -5.08
C THR A 74 -13.74 17.45 -4.84
N GLU A 75 -12.64 18.19 -5.01
CA GLU A 75 -11.28 17.66 -4.83
C GLU A 75 -10.93 17.53 -3.34
N TYR A 76 -10.35 16.37 -2.96
CA TYR A 76 -9.82 16.10 -1.63
C TYR A 76 -8.45 15.45 -1.72
N SER A 77 -7.46 16.04 -1.03
CA SER A 77 -6.12 15.51 -0.95
C SER A 77 -6.00 14.43 0.14
N ALA A 78 -5.17 13.41 -0.11
CA ALA A 78 -4.79 12.47 0.93
C ALA A 78 -4.08 13.16 2.11
N ASN A 79 -3.40 14.30 1.88
CA ASN A 79 -2.78 15.06 2.97
C ASN A 79 -3.79 15.60 3.99
N ASP A 80 -5.03 15.85 3.57
CA ASP A 80 -6.09 16.42 4.41
C ASP A 80 -7.01 15.33 5.01
N ALA A 81 -6.75 14.06 4.70
CA ALA A 81 -7.57 12.93 5.09
C ALA A 81 -6.84 11.94 6.00
N LYS A 82 -7.62 11.25 6.84
CA LYS A 82 -7.16 10.08 7.61
C LYS A 82 -7.34 8.81 6.80
N LYS A 83 -8.51 8.64 6.18
CA LYS A 83 -8.86 7.43 5.43
C LYS A 83 -10.00 7.66 4.46
N ILE A 84 -10.13 6.76 3.50
CA ILE A 84 -11.30 6.61 2.66
C ILE A 84 -11.77 5.15 2.71
N VAL A 85 -13.08 4.94 2.74
CA VAL A 85 -13.70 3.61 2.65
C VAL A 85 -14.51 3.56 1.36
N PHE A 86 -14.21 2.62 0.49
CA PHE A 86 -14.95 2.35 -0.73
C PHE A 86 -15.96 1.24 -0.49
N ASN A 87 -17.21 1.48 -0.89
CA ASN A 87 -18.32 0.56 -0.75
C ASN A 87 -18.58 -0.11 -2.11
N THR A 88 -18.13 -1.33 -2.27
CA THR A 88 -18.19 -2.05 -3.55
C THR A 88 -19.47 -2.87 -3.70
N GLY A 89 -20.35 -2.86 -2.69
CA GLY A 89 -21.55 -3.66 -2.64
C GLY A 89 -21.32 -5.08 -2.10
N SER A 90 -20.15 -5.67 -2.31
CA SER A 90 -19.77 -6.98 -1.76
C SER A 90 -18.96 -6.89 -0.46
N GLU A 91 -18.13 -5.85 -0.36
CA GLU A 91 -17.28 -5.59 0.80
C GLU A 91 -16.89 -4.10 0.87
N ASP A 92 -16.49 -3.67 2.05
CA ASP A 92 -15.91 -2.35 2.27
C ASP A 92 -14.38 -2.42 2.17
N ILE A 93 -13.79 -1.58 1.33
CA ILE A 93 -12.34 -1.47 1.16
C ILE A 93 -11.87 -0.23 1.91
N GLU A 94 -11.22 -0.43 3.06
CA GLU A 94 -10.60 0.66 3.82
C GLU A 94 -9.23 1.00 3.24
N CYS A 95 -8.98 2.29 2.97
CA CYS A 95 -7.67 2.80 2.60
C CYS A 95 -7.24 3.87 3.60
N LEU A 96 -6.06 3.73 4.17
CA LEU A 96 -5.45 4.74 5.04
C LEU A 96 -4.64 5.73 4.23
N SER A 97 -4.67 6.98 4.64
CA SER A 97 -3.81 8.01 4.10
C SER A 97 -2.47 8.02 4.79
N MET A 98 -1.41 7.61 4.09
CA MET A 98 -0.09 7.36 4.66
C MET A 98 1.01 8.04 3.85
N TYR A 99 2.03 8.53 4.53
CA TYR A 99 3.33 8.76 3.91
C TYR A 99 4.01 7.42 3.62
N ILE A 100 4.90 7.40 2.63
CA ILE A 100 5.76 6.24 2.35
C ILE A 100 7.16 6.53 2.88
N LEU A 101 7.72 5.59 3.64
CA LEU A 101 9.12 5.67 4.10
C LEU A 101 10.04 5.83 2.89
N ARG A 102 11.00 6.75 2.96
CA ARG A 102 12.00 6.92 1.90
C ARG A 102 12.90 5.69 1.80
N ASN A 103 13.27 5.32 0.60
CA ASN A 103 14.07 4.12 0.30
C ASN A 103 15.36 3.99 1.16
N ASN A 104 16.07 5.09 1.42
CA ASN A 104 17.32 5.08 2.19
C ASN A 104 17.09 5.41 3.68
N SER A 105 15.86 5.32 4.15
CA SER A 105 15.51 5.58 5.55
C SER A 105 15.22 4.28 6.28
N ARG A 106 15.41 4.30 7.61
CA ARG A 106 15.11 3.16 8.48
C ARG A 106 13.84 3.43 9.26
N PRO A 107 13.07 2.38 9.62
CA PRO A 107 11.85 2.51 10.42
C PRO A 107 12.04 3.17 11.78
N LEU A 108 13.25 3.14 12.35
CA LEU A 108 13.59 3.88 13.57
C LEU A 108 13.71 5.40 13.35
N ASN A 109 13.87 5.84 12.09
CA ASN A 109 13.98 7.25 11.71
C ASN A 109 13.08 7.53 10.51
N LEU A 110 11.78 7.54 10.74
CA LEU A 110 10.68 7.58 9.77
C LEU A 110 10.73 8.79 8.79
N LYS A 111 11.84 8.96 8.07
CA LYS A 111 11.94 9.97 7.00
C LYS A 111 11.05 9.56 5.84
N HIS A 112 10.16 10.45 5.45
CA HIS A 112 9.16 10.21 4.42
C HIS A 112 9.14 11.31 3.36
N GLY A 113 8.38 11.12 2.30
CA GLY A 113 8.06 12.15 1.31
C GLY A 113 7.15 13.24 1.90
N ASN A 114 6.84 14.24 1.08
CA ASN A 114 6.03 15.39 1.49
C ASN A 114 4.51 15.18 1.26
N GLU A 115 4.12 14.08 0.64
CA GLU A 115 2.74 13.82 0.29
C GLU A 115 2.32 12.43 0.73
N LYS A 116 1.09 12.35 1.25
CA LYS A 116 0.42 11.09 1.57
C LYS A 116 -0.24 10.51 0.33
N GLY A 117 -0.54 9.23 0.41
CA GLY A 117 -1.38 8.53 -0.55
C GLY A 117 -2.27 7.51 0.15
N PHE A 118 -3.41 7.21 -0.44
CA PHE A 118 -4.32 6.18 0.04
C PHE A 118 -3.75 4.79 -0.28
N MET A 119 -3.62 3.97 0.76
CA MET A 119 -3.12 2.60 0.70
C MET A 119 -4.17 1.65 1.29
N ASN A 120 -4.47 0.57 0.57
CA ASN A 120 -5.49 -0.40 0.97
C ASN A 120 -5.07 -1.18 2.22
N VAL A 121 -5.94 -1.27 3.22
CA VAL A 121 -5.75 -2.11 4.42
C VAL A 121 -6.03 -3.57 4.06
N VAL A 122 -5.00 -4.41 4.10
CA VAL A 122 -5.08 -5.84 3.77
C VAL A 122 -4.85 -6.75 4.96
N TYR A 123 -4.42 -6.17 6.08
CA TYR A 123 -4.19 -6.88 7.34
C TYR A 123 -4.38 -5.91 8.51
N LYS A 124 -5.06 -6.36 9.57
CA LYS A 124 -5.19 -5.59 10.81
C LYS A 124 -5.30 -6.55 11.99
N LYS A 125 -4.32 -6.52 12.88
CA LYS A 125 -4.31 -7.35 14.09
C LYS A 125 -3.37 -6.76 15.13
N ASP A 126 -3.86 -6.62 16.36
CA ASP A 126 -3.09 -6.19 17.55
C ASP A 126 -2.23 -4.92 17.29
N GLY A 127 -2.83 -3.90 16.67
CA GLY A 127 -2.17 -2.65 16.36
C GLY A 127 -1.14 -2.72 15.20
N ILE A 128 -1.01 -3.86 14.53
CA ILE A 128 -0.23 -3.99 13.30
C ILE A 128 -1.18 -3.92 12.11
N ILE A 129 -0.87 -3.04 11.17
CA ILE A 129 -1.67 -2.81 9.96
C ILE A 129 -0.80 -3.11 8.74
N GLY A 130 -1.25 -4.03 7.91
CA GLY A 130 -0.67 -4.30 6.60
C GLY A 130 -1.40 -3.50 5.53
N LEU A 131 -0.63 -2.89 4.65
CA LEU A 131 -1.09 -1.97 3.62
C LEU A 131 -0.62 -2.46 2.26
N ALA A 132 -1.47 -2.33 1.25
CA ALA A 132 -1.12 -2.61 -0.13
C ALA A 132 -1.27 -1.38 -1.01
N SER A 133 -0.35 -1.24 -1.97
CA SER A 133 -0.39 -0.23 -3.02
C SER A 133 0.08 -0.83 -4.35
N ASN A 134 -0.22 -0.16 -5.45
CA ASN A 134 0.27 -0.57 -6.76
C ASN A 134 1.77 -0.28 -6.91
N ALA A 135 2.44 -1.05 -7.76
CA ALA A 135 3.82 -0.79 -8.16
C ALA A 135 3.99 -0.96 -9.66
N LYS A 136 4.98 -0.28 -10.20
CA LYS A 136 5.50 -0.50 -11.54
C LYS A 136 6.98 -0.77 -11.46
N GLU A 137 7.41 -1.85 -12.08
CA GLU A 137 8.81 -2.15 -12.30
C GLU A 137 9.20 -1.64 -13.69
N VAL A 138 10.29 -0.88 -13.78
CA VAL A 138 10.80 -0.36 -15.06
C VAL A 138 12.12 -1.03 -15.38
N PHE A 139 12.16 -1.86 -16.42
CA PHE A 139 13.40 -2.46 -16.93
C PHE A 139 14.08 -1.52 -17.91
N PHE A 140 15.16 -0.89 -17.48
CA PHE A 140 15.97 -0.02 -18.33
C PHE A 140 16.96 -0.81 -19.23
N SER A 141 17.12 -2.12 -19.00
CA SER A 141 18.07 -2.95 -19.75
C SER A 141 17.58 -3.35 -21.16
N THR A 142 16.36 -3.00 -21.53
CA THR A 142 15.78 -3.27 -22.84
C THR A 142 15.52 -1.98 -23.61
N THR A 143 15.71 -2.00 -24.93
CA THR A 143 15.40 -0.86 -25.81
C THR A 143 14.33 -1.32 -26.82
N PRO A 144 13.06 -0.81 -26.73
CA PRO A 144 12.54 0.17 -25.76
C PRO A 144 12.39 -0.44 -24.36
N PRO A 145 12.35 0.41 -23.30
CA PRO A 145 12.15 -0.05 -21.93
C PRO A 145 10.82 -0.81 -21.80
N VAL A 146 10.87 -2.04 -21.29
CA VAL A 146 9.67 -2.85 -21.07
C VAL A 146 9.12 -2.53 -19.69
N MET A 147 7.88 -2.03 -19.63
CA MET A 147 7.13 -1.91 -18.39
C MET A 147 6.45 -3.24 -18.10
N LYS A 148 6.81 -3.88 -16.99
CA LYS A 148 6.09 -5.07 -16.53
C LYS A 148 4.68 -4.72 -16.05
N ILE A 149 3.85 -5.75 -16.07
CA ILE A 149 2.47 -5.76 -15.54
C ILE A 149 2.45 -5.12 -14.15
N PRO A 150 1.44 -4.29 -13.84
CA PRO A 150 1.28 -3.72 -12.52
C PRO A 150 1.35 -4.81 -11.45
N THR A 151 2.22 -4.63 -10.49
CA THR A 151 2.38 -5.49 -9.33
C THR A 151 1.99 -4.71 -8.09
N TYR A 152 1.98 -5.35 -6.94
CA TYR A 152 1.66 -4.68 -5.69
C TYR A 152 2.85 -4.66 -4.74
N VAL A 153 2.88 -3.62 -3.90
CA VAL A 153 3.81 -3.48 -2.78
C VAL A 153 3.05 -3.70 -1.50
N VAL A 154 3.61 -4.48 -0.60
CA VAL A 154 3.10 -4.60 0.77
C VAL A 154 3.97 -3.78 1.71
N SER A 155 3.30 -2.96 2.50
CA SER A 155 3.87 -2.13 3.53
C SER A 155 3.23 -2.47 4.87
N TYR A 156 3.82 -2.04 5.97
CA TYR A 156 3.16 -2.07 7.27
C TYR A 156 3.28 -0.71 7.97
N CYS A 157 2.39 -0.49 8.94
CA CYS A 157 2.53 0.53 9.97
C CYS A 157 2.05 -0.05 11.31
N VAL A 158 2.41 0.62 12.40
CA VAL A 158 1.79 0.42 13.71
C VAL A 158 0.63 1.39 13.84
N GLU A 159 -0.43 1.00 14.52
CA GLU A 159 -1.58 1.88 14.75
C GLU A 159 -1.15 3.21 15.39
N GLY A 160 -1.56 4.31 14.78
CA GLY A 160 -1.13 5.66 15.12
C GLY A 160 0.07 6.19 14.32
N ASP A 161 0.79 5.35 13.59
CA ASP A 161 1.83 5.81 12.67
C ASP A 161 1.20 6.55 11.47
N GLU A 162 1.91 7.56 10.97
CA GLU A 162 1.56 8.24 9.71
C GLU A 162 2.41 7.79 8.52
N VAL A 163 3.38 6.89 8.74
CA VAL A 163 4.34 6.42 7.73
C VAL A 163 4.22 4.92 7.54
N ALA A 164 3.96 4.51 6.30
CA ALA A 164 3.99 3.12 5.88
C ALA A 164 5.43 2.70 5.54
N VAL A 165 5.84 1.54 6.02
CA VAL A 165 7.14 0.92 5.77
C VAL A 165 6.99 -0.15 4.70
N PRO A 166 7.41 0.09 3.44
CA PRO A 166 7.43 -0.95 2.42
C PRO A 166 8.42 -2.06 2.81
N TYR A 167 7.97 -3.32 2.73
CA TYR A 167 8.83 -4.47 3.05
C TYR A 167 8.78 -5.58 2.01
N TRP A 168 7.77 -5.57 1.16
CA TRP A 168 7.60 -6.56 0.11
C TRP A 168 7.34 -5.91 -1.23
N ILE A 169 8.30 -6.08 -2.14
CA ILE A 169 8.21 -5.67 -3.54
C ILE A 169 8.59 -6.90 -4.35
N PRO A 170 7.74 -7.41 -5.25
CA PRO A 170 7.96 -8.69 -5.94
C PRO A 170 9.31 -8.82 -6.66
N SER A 171 9.86 -7.72 -7.16
CA SER A 171 11.16 -7.69 -7.83
C SER A 171 12.33 -8.00 -6.88
N ASP A 172 12.24 -7.58 -5.63
CA ASP A 172 13.32 -7.74 -4.65
C ASP A 172 13.40 -9.15 -4.05
N ALA A 173 12.35 -9.95 -4.20
CA ALA A 173 12.25 -11.28 -3.60
C ALA A 173 13.34 -12.26 -4.05
N ASN A 174 14.04 -11.99 -5.12
CA ASN A 174 15.10 -12.84 -5.68
C ASN A 174 16.51 -12.26 -5.48
N SER A 175 16.66 -11.07 -4.88
CA SER A 175 17.97 -10.47 -4.68
C SER A 175 18.70 -11.11 -3.49
N ILE A 176 20.03 -11.24 -3.60
CA ILE A 176 20.89 -11.74 -2.51
C ILE A 176 20.76 -10.85 -1.25
N GLY A 177 20.45 -9.57 -1.44
CA GLY A 177 20.25 -8.61 -0.35
C GLY A 177 18.84 -8.62 0.27
N ALA A 178 17.86 -9.30 -0.32
CA ALA A 178 16.46 -9.21 0.07
C ALA A 178 16.23 -9.55 1.56
N LYS A 179 16.90 -10.59 2.09
CA LYS A 179 16.79 -10.98 3.51
C LYS A 179 17.37 -9.92 4.45
N THR A 180 18.46 -9.27 4.08
CA THR A 180 19.08 -8.17 4.83
C THR A 180 18.20 -6.93 4.78
N GLY A 181 17.69 -6.56 3.60
CA GLY A 181 16.76 -5.46 3.42
C GLY A 181 15.48 -5.65 4.23
N LEU A 182 14.88 -6.84 4.14
CA LEU A 182 13.69 -7.19 4.92
C LEU A 182 13.93 -7.06 6.43
N ARG A 183 15.08 -7.52 6.93
CA ARG A 183 15.45 -7.37 8.34
C ARG A 183 15.50 -5.91 8.78
N TYR A 184 15.99 -5.02 7.94
CA TYR A 184 15.98 -3.58 8.23
C TYR A 184 14.57 -3.00 8.27
N CYS A 185 13.67 -3.46 7.42
CA CYS A 185 12.27 -3.02 7.48
C CYS A 185 11.61 -3.33 8.83
N PHE A 186 12.05 -4.38 9.52
CA PHE A 186 11.50 -4.81 10.81
C PHE A 186 12.40 -4.50 12.01
N GLU A 187 13.36 -3.56 11.91
CA GLU A 187 14.27 -3.21 13.01
C GLU A 187 13.55 -2.64 14.26
N ARG A 188 12.33 -2.10 14.11
CA ARG A 188 11.45 -1.71 15.23
C ARG A 188 11.00 -2.90 16.09
N PHE A 189 11.14 -4.11 15.57
CA PHE A 189 10.77 -5.38 16.22
C PHE A 189 12.00 -6.30 16.27
N PRO A 190 12.89 -6.13 17.28
CA PRO A 190 14.18 -6.84 17.32
C PRO A 190 14.06 -8.37 17.23
N LYS A 191 13.04 -8.95 17.88
CA LYS A 191 12.83 -10.41 17.81
C LYS A 191 12.44 -10.88 16.40
N VAL A 192 11.66 -10.07 15.66
CA VAL A 192 11.31 -10.37 14.27
C VAL A 192 12.55 -10.23 13.37
N ALA A 193 13.37 -9.20 13.59
CA ALA A 193 14.63 -9.03 12.84
C ALA A 193 15.58 -10.23 13.06
N GLU A 194 15.67 -10.78 14.28
CA GLU A 194 16.44 -12.00 14.57
C GLU A 194 15.79 -13.26 13.95
N TYR A 195 14.45 -13.39 13.98
CA TYR A 195 13.74 -14.46 13.28
C TYR A 195 14.06 -14.46 11.78
N ILE A 196 14.00 -13.27 11.13
CA ILE A 196 14.33 -13.14 9.70
C ILE A 196 15.78 -13.57 9.42
N LYS A 197 16.73 -13.27 10.32
CA LYS A 197 18.12 -13.68 10.21
C LYS A 197 18.29 -15.21 10.33
N GLY A 198 17.43 -15.86 11.09
CA GLY A 198 17.47 -17.29 11.39
C GLY A 198 17.38 -18.20 10.16
N LYS A 199 17.68 -19.48 10.36
CA LYS A 199 17.65 -20.51 9.30
C LYS A 199 16.23 -20.92 8.93
N ASP A 200 15.29 -20.80 9.86
CA ASP A 200 13.89 -21.20 9.69
C ASP A 200 13.10 -20.24 8.79
N PHE A 201 13.56 -18.99 8.69
CA PHE A 201 12.95 -18.01 7.79
C PHE A 201 13.42 -18.22 6.35
N LYS A 202 12.48 -18.42 5.45
CA LYS A 202 12.74 -18.54 4.01
C LYS A 202 12.00 -17.42 3.26
N ILE A 203 12.74 -16.60 2.55
CA ILE A 203 12.17 -15.47 1.81
C ILE A 203 11.16 -15.91 0.74
N LYS A 204 11.30 -17.15 0.23
CA LYS A 204 10.36 -17.71 -0.73
C LYS A 204 8.93 -17.82 -0.16
N ASP A 205 8.79 -17.99 1.15
CA ASP A 205 7.48 -18.15 1.79
C ASP A 205 6.67 -16.85 1.71
N LEU A 206 7.35 -15.69 1.62
CA LEU A 206 6.71 -14.39 1.39
C LEU A 206 6.16 -14.24 -0.03
N LYS A 207 6.63 -15.03 -1.02
CA LYS A 207 6.07 -15.00 -2.38
C LYS A 207 4.65 -15.54 -2.40
N ASP A 208 4.39 -16.54 -1.55
CA ASP A 208 3.09 -17.21 -1.46
C ASP A 208 2.15 -16.46 -0.51
N ASP A 209 2.69 -15.90 0.58
CA ASP A 209 1.96 -15.10 1.56
C ASP A 209 2.83 -13.96 2.13
N PRO A 210 2.87 -12.78 1.50
CA PRO A 210 3.63 -11.65 2.00
C PRO A 210 3.12 -11.11 3.34
N LEU A 211 1.91 -11.45 3.76
CA LEU A 211 1.37 -11.04 5.06
C LEU A 211 1.79 -11.96 6.22
N SER A 212 2.36 -13.14 5.92
CA SER A 212 2.76 -14.11 6.96
C SER A 212 3.75 -13.52 7.96
N ILE A 213 4.65 -12.62 7.53
CA ILE A 213 5.60 -11.95 8.40
C ILE A 213 4.90 -11.04 9.44
N LEU A 214 3.75 -10.45 9.10
CA LEU A 214 3.00 -9.60 10.04
C LEU A 214 2.38 -10.42 11.17
N ASN A 215 2.04 -11.69 10.92
CA ASN A 215 1.65 -12.60 12.00
C ASN A 215 2.81 -12.84 12.97
N LYS A 216 4.05 -12.95 12.46
CA LYS A 216 5.25 -13.05 13.31
C LYS A 216 5.53 -11.75 14.09
N VAL A 217 5.24 -10.58 13.50
CA VAL A 217 5.32 -9.32 14.24
C VAL A 217 4.36 -9.34 15.43
N VAL A 218 3.11 -9.77 15.24
CA VAL A 218 2.11 -9.87 16.31
C VAL A 218 2.52 -10.88 17.39
N GLU A 219 3.11 -12.01 16.98
CA GLU A 219 3.52 -13.08 17.90
C GLU A 219 4.74 -12.69 18.76
N LEU A 220 5.69 -11.93 18.20
CA LEU A 220 7.03 -11.74 18.79
C LEU A 220 7.27 -10.32 19.35
N LYS A 221 6.36 -9.35 19.11
CA LYS A 221 6.52 -7.96 19.60
C LYS A 221 6.46 -7.83 21.10
#